data_b7cb23e825b615628b8af122cb98161a
#
_entry.id   b7cb23e825b615628b8af122cb98161a
#
_cell.length_a   1.000
_cell.length_b   1.000
_cell.length_c   1.000
_cell.angle_alpha   90.00
_cell.angle_beta   90.00
_cell.angle_gamma   90.00
#
_symmetry.space_group_name_H-M   'P 1'
#
loop_
_entity.id
_entity.type
_entity.pdbx_description
1 polymer ?
#
loop_
_entity_poly.entity_id
_entity_poly.type
_entity_poly.pdbx_seq_one_letter_code
_entity_poly.pdbx_strand_id
1 'polypeptide(L)'
;MAAYEFKLPDLGEGLTEGEVARWLVAEGQEIGEDDPLVEIQTDKTTVEIPSPAAGKVTSILVAEGETVPVGTVLVVIGGDGAAPVGEGQPRAEEAPQMQAAETRPADVAQRVRATPLVRRLAQELGVDLETVAGSGPQGRVTEQDVRAGAGSGVASEHAPEGRREPLRGVRKLIAAHMARAHAEVPPVTWVEECDFGAVDLKRIVPLTLKAVAEALQEVPELNARLEGDEIVYLNRYDLGVAVQTDQGLVVPVVRDCDSRSVDELADEVARLGEAARANKLKPEELRGSTFTVTSAGKLGGLLTTPIVNYPEVGILSIGRIAERPVVRDGQIVARPTATIAVTFDHRVVDGARAAEFGLAVIRRLEA
;
A
#
# COMPACT_ATOMS: atom_id res chain seq x y z
N MET A 1 -25.58 10.60 33.18
CA MET A 1 -26.18 10.30 31.88
C MET A 1 -25.61 8.94 31.44
N ALA A 2 -26.32 8.16 30.65
CA ALA A 2 -25.78 6.87 30.18
C ALA A 2 -24.53 7.10 29.30
N ALA A 3 -23.52 6.27 29.45
CA ALA A 3 -22.35 6.31 28.58
C ALA A 3 -22.76 5.87 27.16
N TYR A 4 -22.34 6.64 26.17
CA TYR A 4 -22.53 6.32 24.75
C TYR A 4 -21.25 5.77 24.16
N GLU A 5 -21.29 4.52 23.68
CA GLU A 5 -20.18 3.88 22.96
C GLU A 5 -20.25 4.20 21.49
N PHE A 6 -19.37 5.07 21.00
CA PHE A 6 -19.28 5.37 19.58
C PHE A 6 -18.44 4.31 18.86
N LYS A 7 -19.06 3.69 17.85
CA LYS A 7 -18.45 2.65 17.03
C LYS A 7 -18.11 3.20 15.65
N LEU A 8 -17.03 2.68 15.04
CA LEU A 8 -16.70 3.00 13.65
C LEU A 8 -17.89 2.66 12.75
N PRO A 9 -18.55 3.67 12.15
CA PRO A 9 -19.70 3.42 11.27
C PRO A 9 -19.24 2.80 9.94
N ASP A 10 -20.18 2.18 9.24
CA ASP A 10 -19.98 1.80 7.84
C ASP A 10 -19.96 3.08 6.98
N LEU A 11 -18.80 3.40 6.45
CA LEU A 11 -18.58 4.62 5.63
C LEU A 11 -18.94 4.41 4.16
N GLY A 12 -19.57 3.28 3.82
CA GLY A 12 -20.01 2.92 2.46
C GLY A 12 -18.93 2.22 1.63
N GLU A 13 -19.28 1.84 0.40
CA GLU A 13 -18.39 1.19 -0.58
C GLU A 13 -17.77 -0.16 -0.14
N GLY A 14 -18.37 -0.86 0.84
CA GLY A 14 -17.92 -2.18 1.28
C GLY A 14 -16.61 -2.17 2.07
N LEU A 15 -16.29 -1.07 2.74
CA LEU A 15 -15.14 -0.96 3.65
C LEU A 15 -15.35 -1.85 4.87
N THR A 16 -14.39 -2.72 5.15
CA THR A 16 -14.40 -3.62 6.31
C THR A 16 -13.60 -3.10 7.48
N GLU A 17 -12.72 -2.10 7.27
CA GLU A 17 -11.83 -1.51 8.28
C GLU A 17 -11.50 -0.05 7.96
N GLY A 18 -11.10 0.74 8.98
CA GLY A 18 -10.62 2.12 8.85
C GLY A 18 -9.47 2.41 9.81
N GLU A 19 -8.56 3.31 9.42
CA GLU A 19 -7.46 3.77 10.27
C GLU A 19 -7.85 5.10 10.95
N VAL A 20 -7.67 5.20 12.26
CA VAL A 20 -7.82 6.48 12.98
C VAL A 20 -6.66 7.39 12.60
N ALA A 21 -6.89 8.35 11.70
CA ALA A 21 -5.86 9.27 11.25
C ALA A 21 -5.48 10.27 12.34
N ARG A 22 -6.49 10.87 12.97
CA ARG A 22 -6.29 11.84 14.04
C ARG A 22 -7.56 12.00 14.90
N TRP A 23 -7.38 12.16 16.21
CA TRP A 23 -8.43 12.59 17.12
C TRP A 23 -8.54 14.12 17.10
N LEU A 24 -9.75 14.63 16.97
CA LEU A 24 -10.04 16.08 17.04
C LEU A 24 -10.44 16.52 18.44
N VAL A 25 -10.51 15.56 19.36
CA VAL A 25 -10.88 15.75 20.79
C VAL A 25 -9.88 15.06 21.70
N ALA A 26 -9.84 15.48 22.96
CA ALA A 26 -9.02 14.85 24.01
C ALA A 26 -9.91 14.20 25.08
N GLU A 27 -9.39 13.19 25.78
CA GLU A 27 -10.06 12.63 26.95
C GLU A 27 -10.31 13.72 28.01
N GLY A 28 -11.52 13.75 28.53
CA GLY A 28 -11.97 14.75 29.49
C GLY A 28 -12.57 16.03 28.88
N GLN A 29 -12.51 16.21 27.56
CA GLN A 29 -13.09 17.34 26.84
C GLN A 29 -14.62 17.17 26.73
N GLU A 30 -15.37 18.29 26.82
CA GLU A 30 -16.79 18.34 26.48
C GLU A 30 -16.95 18.54 24.96
N ILE A 31 -17.85 17.78 24.37
CA ILE A 31 -18.16 17.83 22.93
C ILE A 31 -19.66 17.92 22.73
N GLY A 32 -20.11 18.70 21.74
CA GLY A 32 -21.50 18.78 21.30
C GLY A 32 -21.87 17.66 20.33
N GLU A 33 -23.17 17.48 20.11
CA GLU A 33 -23.67 16.71 18.99
C GLU A 33 -23.30 17.42 17.68
N ASP A 34 -22.86 16.67 16.68
CA ASP A 34 -22.34 17.15 15.38
C ASP A 34 -20.98 17.87 15.42
N ASP A 35 -20.33 18.02 16.59
CA ASP A 35 -18.98 18.56 16.64
C ASP A 35 -17.97 17.58 16.05
N PRO A 36 -16.86 18.05 15.40
CA PRO A 36 -15.81 17.19 14.87
C PRO A 36 -15.19 16.28 15.94
N LEU A 37 -15.23 14.95 15.74
CA LEU A 37 -14.79 13.95 16.72
C LEU A 37 -13.48 13.29 16.32
N VAL A 38 -13.43 12.73 15.12
CA VAL A 38 -12.30 11.92 14.65
C VAL A 38 -12.17 11.96 13.14
N GLU A 39 -10.94 12.00 12.63
CA GLU A 39 -10.61 11.77 11.22
C GLU A 39 -10.28 10.30 11.00
N ILE A 40 -11.03 9.64 10.12
CA ILE A 40 -10.79 8.25 9.73
C ILE A 40 -10.24 8.23 8.31
N GLN A 41 -9.09 7.60 8.14
CA GLN A 41 -8.50 7.35 6.84
C GLN A 41 -8.96 5.98 6.32
N THR A 42 -9.57 5.99 5.15
CA THR A 42 -9.92 4.79 4.40
C THR A 42 -8.87 4.53 3.29
N ASP A 43 -9.02 3.48 2.54
CA ASP A 43 -8.17 3.18 1.37
C ASP A 43 -8.26 4.26 0.27
N LYS A 44 -9.30 5.11 0.29
CA LYS A 44 -9.60 6.07 -0.77
C LYS A 44 -9.55 7.53 -0.34
N THR A 45 -9.90 7.84 0.93
CA THR A 45 -10.01 9.22 1.40
C THR A 45 -9.93 9.30 2.92
N THR A 46 -9.66 10.49 3.45
CA THR A 46 -9.83 10.80 4.87
C THR A 46 -11.21 11.45 5.07
N VAL A 47 -11.98 10.91 5.98
CA VAL A 47 -13.34 11.37 6.31
C VAL A 47 -13.35 11.85 7.75
N GLU A 48 -13.83 13.08 7.98
CA GLU A 48 -14.11 13.59 9.31
C GLU A 48 -15.48 13.08 9.77
N ILE A 49 -15.52 12.48 10.96
CA ILE A 49 -16.74 11.94 11.54
C ILE A 49 -17.16 12.81 12.72
N PRO A 50 -18.38 13.38 12.68
CA PRO A 50 -18.90 14.17 13.77
C PRO A 50 -19.35 13.30 14.95
N SER A 51 -19.44 13.90 16.13
CA SER A 51 -19.96 13.25 17.34
C SER A 51 -21.46 13.01 17.24
N PRO A 52 -21.93 11.78 17.49
CA PRO A 52 -23.36 11.46 17.46
C PRO A 52 -24.11 11.86 18.75
N ALA A 53 -23.41 12.36 19.76
CA ALA A 53 -23.98 12.74 21.04
C ALA A 53 -23.18 13.85 21.72
N ALA A 54 -23.85 14.72 22.45
CA ALA A 54 -23.24 15.69 23.31
C ALA A 54 -22.86 15.06 24.68
N GLY A 55 -21.66 15.37 25.19
CA GLY A 55 -21.20 14.87 26.47
C GLY A 55 -19.71 15.04 26.68
N LYS A 56 -19.19 14.48 27.76
CA LYS A 56 -17.76 14.48 28.05
C LYS A 56 -17.11 13.24 27.46
N VAL A 57 -16.00 13.38 26.74
CA VAL A 57 -15.18 12.25 26.25
C VAL A 57 -14.57 11.55 27.45
N THR A 58 -15.05 10.35 27.75
CA THR A 58 -14.64 9.61 28.96
C THR A 58 -13.36 8.82 28.72
N SER A 59 -13.27 8.12 27.61
CA SER A 59 -12.05 7.39 27.22
C SER A 59 -11.98 7.21 25.71
N ILE A 60 -10.76 7.28 25.16
CA ILE A 60 -10.41 6.98 23.78
C ILE A 60 -9.82 5.57 23.78
N LEU A 61 -10.47 4.62 23.09
CA LEU A 61 -10.12 3.19 23.13
C LEU A 61 -9.20 2.76 21.99
N VAL A 62 -9.06 3.59 20.98
CA VAL A 62 -8.24 3.32 19.78
C VAL A 62 -7.23 4.45 19.59
N ALA A 63 -5.96 4.12 19.42
CA ALA A 63 -4.89 5.09 19.24
C ALA A 63 -4.86 5.66 17.81
N GLU A 64 -4.30 6.87 17.64
CA GLU A 64 -4.00 7.41 16.31
C GLU A 64 -3.04 6.51 15.54
N GLY A 65 -3.36 6.25 14.27
CA GLY A 65 -2.62 5.35 13.38
C GLY A 65 -2.99 3.87 13.53
N GLU A 66 -4.00 3.53 14.34
CA GLU A 66 -4.49 2.16 14.49
C GLU A 66 -5.62 1.88 13.50
N THR A 67 -5.54 0.74 12.82
CA THR A 67 -6.56 0.26 11.87
C THR A 67 -7.49 -0.70 12.62
N VAL A 68 -8.80 -0.43 12.58
CA VAL A 68 -9.81 -1.23 13.27
C VAL A 68 -10.97 -1.58 12.35
N PRO A 69 -11.60 -2.76 12.54
CA PRO A 69 -12.78 -3.17 11.78
C PRO A 69 -13.99 -2.25 12.03
N VAL A 70 -14.86 -2.12 11.03
CA VAL A 70 -16.18 -1.47 11.17
C VAL A 70 -16.95 -2.11 12.32
N GLY A 71 -17.58 -1.28 13.17
CA GLY A 71 -18.29 -1.70 14.37
C GLY A 71 -17.44 -1.76 15.65
N THR A 72 -16.12 -1.53 15.57
CA THR A 72 -15.26 -1.41 16.76
C THR A 72 -15.58 -0.14 17.53
N VAL A 73 -15.64 -0.23 18.87
CA VAL A 73 -15.84 0.94 19.74
C VAL A 73 -14.57 1.79 19.73
N LEU A 74 -14.70 3.04 19.30
CA LEU A 74 -13.58 3.99 19.18
C LEU A 74 -13.42 4.85 20.43
N VAL A 75 -14.55 5.35 20.97
CA VAL A 75 -14.57 6.33 22.07
C VAL A 75 -15.85 6.18 22.88
N VAL A 76 -15.78 6.51 24.16
CA VAL A 76 -16.92 6.56 25.08
C VAL A 76 -17.21 8.02 25.45
N ILE A 77 -18.46 8.46 25.24
CA ILE A 77 -18.93 9.81 25.51
C ILE A 77 -19.99 9.77 26.61
N GLY A 78 -19.84 10.57 27.65
CA GLY A 78 -20.75 10.61 28.78
C GLY A 78 -20.53 9.52 29.83
N GLY A 79 -20.98 9.72 31.06
CA GLY A 79 -20.83 8.82 32.21
C GLY A 79 -19.67 9.20 33.14
N ASP A 80 -19.96 9.43 34.43
CA ASP A 80 -18.92 9.56 35.47
C ASP A 80 -18.19 8.21 35.62
N GLY A 81 -16.95 8.20 35.24
CA GLY A 81 -15.91 7.19 35.32
C GLY A 81 -16.22 5.89 36.05
N ALA A 82 -16.63 4.85 35.32
CA ALA A 82 -16.48 3.46 35.77
C ALA A 82 -16.31 2.59 34.52
N ALA A 83 -15.26 1.75 34.56
CA ALA A 83 -14.93 0.81 33.47
C ALA A 83 -16.11 -0.14 33.17
N PRO A 84 -16.34 -0.52 31.91
CA PRO A 84 -17.39 -1.47 31.60
C PRO A 84 -16.97 -2.90 32.01
N VAL A 85 -17.78 -3.47 32.91
CA VAL A 85 -17.77 -4.90 33.22
C VAL A 85 -18.59 -5.60 32.15
N GLY A 86 -17.99 -6.56 31.47
CA GLY A 86 -18.69 -7.38 30.51
C GLY A 86 -19.67 -8.34 31.15
N GLU A 87 -20.83 -8.50 30.61
CA GLU A 87 -21.74 -9.59 30.91
C GLU A 87 -22.40 -10.17 29.67
N GLY A 88 -22.45 -11.50 29.66
CA GLY A 88 -23.27 -12.25 28.73
C GLY A 88 -22.89 -13.71 28.54
N GLN A 89 -22.91 -14.50 29.63
CA GLN A 89 -22.93 -15.97 29.51
C GLN A 89 -24.36 -16.51 29.43
N PRO A 90 -24.66 -17.55 28.67
CA PRO A 90 -25.72 -18.48 28.95
C PRO A 90 -25.19 -19.72 29.70
N ARG A 91 -26.02 -20.16 30.57
CA ARG A 91 -25.99 -21.17 31.63
C ARG A 91 -25.75 -22.59 31.12
N ALA A 92 -24.90 -23.34 31.83
CA ALA A 92 -24.64 -24.75 31.64
C ALA A 92 -25.71 -25.61 32.32
N GLU A 93 -26.02 -26.77 31.73
CA GLU A 93 -26.73 -27.87 32.32
C GLU A 93 -25.78 -28.94 32.88
N GLU A 94 -26.23 -29.57 33.98
CA GLU A 94 -25.52 -30.43 34.91
C GLU A 94 -25.29 -31.89 34.44
N ALA A 95 -24.17 -32.42 34.92
CA ALA A 95 -23.87 -33.71 35.56
C ALA A 95 -23.68 -34.95 34.66
N PRO A 96 -23.08 -36.05 35.16
CA PRO A 96 -22.72 -36.40 36.55
C PRO A 96 -21.27 -36.89 36.79
N GLN A 97 -20.96 -36.95 38.07
CA GLN A 97 -19.73 -37.44 38.68
C GLN A 97 -19.53 -38.97 38.55
N MET A 98 -18.28 -39.43 38.42
CA MET A 98 -17.85 -40.71 38.96
C MET A 98 -16.45 -40.65 39.56
N GLN A 99 -16.31 -41.36 40.65
CA GLN A 99 -15.30 -41.32 41.72
C GLN A 99 -13.97 -41.96 41.37
N ALA A 100 -13.00 -41.44 42.10
CA ALA A 100 -11.67 -41.83 42.52
C ALA A 100 -11.15 -43.28 42.31
N ALA A 101 -9.87 -43.35 41.98
CA ALA A 101 -8.94 -44.33 42.53
C ALA A 101 -7.57 -43.69 42.73
N GLU A 102 -7.11 -43.74 43.96
CA GLU A 102 -5.77 -43.33 44.44
C GLU A 102 -4.72 -44.31 43.94
N THR A 103 -3.53 -43.82 43.59
CA THR A 103 -2.25 -44.42 43.97
C THR A 103 -1.11 -43.39 43.85
N ARG A 104 -0.19 -43.50 44.77
CA ARG A 104 0.91 -42.63 45.18
C ARG A 104 2.22 -42.76 44.32
N PRO A 105 3.32 -42.09 44.62
CA PRO A 105 3.92 -41.06 43.76
C PRO A 105 5.33 -41.45 43.29
N ALA A 106 5.78 -40.92 42.18
CA ALA A 106 7.20 -40.77 41.88
C ALA A 106 7.42 -39.73 40.74
N ASP A 107 8.39 -38.88 40.98
CA ASP A 107 9.07 -37.93 40.06
C ASP A 107 8.23 -36.80 39.45
N VAL A 108 8.41 -35.61 40.05
CA VAL A 108 7.89 -34.33 39.61
C VAL A 108 8.85 -33.69 38.63
N ALA A 109 8.79 -34.09 37.37
CA ALA A 109 8.98 -33.15 36.28
C ALA A 109 7.66 -32.41 36.13
N GLN A 110 7.65 -31.10 36.37
CA GLN A 110 6.46 -30.22 36.32
C GLN A 110 5.89 -30.25 34.89
N ARG A 111 5.02 -31.22 34.61
CA ARG A 111 4.34 -31.31 33.31
C ARG A 111 3.42 -30.12 33.18
N VAL A 112 3.71 -29.22 32.23
CA VAL A 112 2.86 -28.08 31.87
C VAL A 112 1.43 -28.57 31.65
N ARG A 113 0.49 -27.99 32.45
CA ARG A 113 -0.93 -28.34 32.37
C ARG A 113 -1.57 -27.58 31.22
N ALA A 114 -1.78 -28.25 30.09
CA ALA A 114 -2.45 -27.72 28.91
C ALA A 114 -3.39 -28.76 28.31
N THR A 115 -4.51 -28.35 27.74
CA THR A 115 -5.44 -29.21 27.02
C THR A 115 -4.83 -29.71 25.72
N PRO A 116 -5.30 -30.83 25.13
CA PRO A 116 -4.83 -31.30 23.82
C PRO A 116 -4.95 -30.23 22.71
N LEU A 117 -6.01 -29.41 22.77
CA LEU A 117 -6.22 -28.30 21.83
C LEU A 117 -5.14 -27.23 21.97
N VAL A 118 -4.84 -26.83 23.20
CA VAL A 118 -3.80 -25.83 23.52
C VAL A 118 -2.41 -26.34 23.12
N ARG A 119 -2.12 -27.62 23.29
CA ARG A 119 -0.85 -28.25 22.83
C ARG A 119 -0.69 -28.22 21.31
N ARG A 120 -1.78 -28.51 20.58
CA ARG A 120 -1.80 -28.42 19.13
C ARG A 120 -1.59 -26.98 18.64
N LEU A 121 -2.29 -26.03 19.23
CA LEU A 121 -2.15 -24.61 18.91
C LEU A 121 -0.73 -24.09 19.20
N ALA A 122 -0.12 -24.50 20.32
CA ALA A 122 1.25 -24.14 20.64
C ALA A 122 2.25 -24.71 19.59
N GLN A 123 2.02 -25.94 19.14
CA GLN A 123 2.82 -26.55 18.09
C GLN A 123 2.67 -25.86 16.73
N GLU A 124 1.45 -25.47 16.36
CA GLU A 124 1.15 -24.71 15.14
C GLU A 124 1.78 -23.30 15.16
N LEU A 125 1.81 -22.65 16.33
CA LEU A 125 2.38 -21.31 16.52
C LEU A 125 3.85 -21.31 16.91
N GLY A 126 4.49 -22.48 17.05
CA GLY A 126 5.90 -22.61 17.43
C GLY A 126 6.22 -22.12 18.86
N VAL A 127 5.23 -22.13 19.76
CA VAL A 127 5.36 -21.67 21.14
C VAL A 127 5.74 -22.81 22.08
N ASP A 128 6.82 -22.65 22.84
CA ASP A 128 7.20 -23.61 23.88
C ASP A 128 6.33 -23.39 25.13
N LEU A 129 5.48 -24.37 25.42
CA LEU A 129 4.54 -24.32 26.55
C LEU A 129 5.25 -24.27 27.92
N GLU A 130 6.52 -24.67 28.00
CA GLU A 130 7.30 -24.60 29.26
C GLU A 130 7.68 -23.16 29.61
N THR A 131 7.70 -22.25 28.62
CA THR A 131 8.02 -20.84 28.80
C THR A 131 6.80 -19.95 29.01
N VAL A 132 5.57 -20.51 28.83
CA VAL A 132 4.31 -19.77 28.96
C VAL A 132 3.72 -19.91 30.36
N ALA A 133 3.53 -18.77 31.06
CA ALA A 133 2.82 -18.76 32.33
C ALA A 133 1.32 -18.98 32.11
N GLY A 134 0.77 -20.05 32.68
CA GLY A 134 -0.65 -20.37 32.54
C GLY A 134 -1.52 -19.47 33.41
N SER A 135 -2.48 -18.74 32.80
CA SER A 135 -3.48 -17.89 33.49
C SER A 135 -4.74 -18.63 33.92
N GLY A 136 -4.94 -19.86 33.48
CA GLY A 136 -6.13 -20.64 33.81
C GLY A 136 -6.12 -21.27 35.20
N PRO A 137 -7.25 -21.90 35.63
CA PRO A 137 -7.39 -22.51 36.94
C PRO A 137 -6.26 -23.49 37.26
N GLN A 138 -5.66 -23.36 38.42
CA GLN A 138 -4.53 -24.16 38.91
C GLN A 138 -3.26 -24.04 38.03
N GLY A 139 -3.01 -22.88 37.41
CA GLY A 139 -1.83 -22.64 36.57
C GLY A 139 -1.88 -23.37 35.21
N ARG A 140 -3.05 -23.66 34.69
CA ARG A 140 -3.22 -24.27 33.36
C ARG A 140 -2.97 -23.24 32.28
N VAL A 141 -2.19 -23.60 31.28
CA VAL A 141 -1.99 -22.78 30.08
C VAL A 141 -3.26 -22.80 29.23
N THR A 142 -3.76 -21.61 28.90
CA THR A 142 -4.95 -21.38 28.10
C THR A 142 -4.58 -21.08 26.64
N GLU A 143 -5.56 -21.08 25.75
CA GLU A 143 -5.36 -20.67 24.35
C GLU A 143 -4.90 -19.21 24.23
N GLN A 144 -5.41 -18.32 25.10
CA GLN A 144 -4.97 -16.93 25.16
C GLN A 144 -3.51 -16.79 25.57
N ASP A 145 -3.04 -17.61 26.51
CA ASP A 145 -1.64 -17.58 26.95
C ASP A 145 -0.70 -18.00 25.81
N VAL A 146 -1.09 -19.00 25.02
CA VAL A 146 -0.32 -19.43 23.86
C VAL A 146 -0.30 -18.36 22.77
N ARG A 147 -1.42 -17.71 22.49
CA ARG A 147 -1.48 -16.61 21.53
C ARG A 147 -0.70 -15.39 22.00
N ALA A 148 -0.79 -15.05 23.29
CA ALA A 148 0.02 -14.01 23.89
C ALA A 148 1.53 -14.36 23.85
N GLY A 149 1.88 -15.62 24.13
CA GLY A 149 3.24 -16.14 24.01
C GLY A 149 3.74 -16.14 22.57
N ALA A 150 2.89 -16.42 21.58
CA ALA A 150 3.22 -16.31 20.17
C ALA A 150 3.45 -14.84 19.75
N GLY A 151 2.68 -13.91 20.31
CA GLY A 151 2.89 -12.47 20.13
C GLY A 151 4.14 -11.93 20.86
N SER A 152 4.59 -12.60 21.95
CA SER A 152 5.81 -12.27 22.69
C SER A 152 7.05 -13.03 22.20
N GLY A 153 6.88 -14.08 21.43
CA GLY A 153 7.89 -15.09 21.09
C GLY A 153 8.83 -14.76 19.94
N VAL A 154 8.87 -13.52 19.45
CA VAL A 154 9.97 -13.01 18.61
C VAL A 154 10.38 -11.61 19.07
N ALA A 155 10.51 -11.40 20.36
CA ALA A 155 11.38 -10.36 20.86
C ALA A 155 12.80 -10.91 20.76
N SER A 156 13.44 -10.74 19.61
CA SER A 156 14.89 -10.81 19.49
C SER A 156 15.49 -9.99 20.65
N GLU A 157 16.26 -10.63 21.53
CA GLU A 157 17.03 -9.98 22.61
C GLU A 157 18.15 -9.05 22.10
N HIS A 158 18.10 -8.69 20.81
CA HIS A 158 18.94 -7.64 20.26
C HIS A 158 18.16 -6.33 20.38
N ALA A 159 18.64 -5.45 21.27
CA ALA A 159 18.24 -4.04 21.23
C ALA A 159 18.27 -3.58 19.76
N PRO A 160 17.23 -2.90 19.24
CA PRO A 160 17.18 -2.54 17.82
C PRO A 160 18.38 -1.66 17.50
N GLU A 161 19.31 -2.15 16.69
CA GLU A 161 20.47 -1.41 16.19
C GLU A 161 20.06 -0.28 15.22
N GLY A 162 19.01 0.49 15.56
CA GLY A 162 18.57 1.55 14.68
C GLY A 162 17.25 2.20 15.07
N ARG A 163 16.97 3.31 14.40
CA ARG A 163 15.70 4.03 14.52
C ARG A 163 14.59 3.21 13.83
N ARG A 164 13.50 2.95 14.52
CA ARG A 164 12.28 2.38 13.96
C ARG A 164 11.32 3.51 13.62
N GLU A 165 10.74 3.46 12.42
CA GLU A 165 9.74 4.41 11.95
C GLU A 165 8.59 3.62 11.30
N PRO A 166 7.35 3.71 11.83
CA PRO A 166 6.21 3.02 11.25
C PRO A 166 5.83 3.63 9.91
N LEU A 167 5.40 2.78 8.97
CA LEU A 167 4.83 3.24 7.70
C LEU A 167 3.44 3.82 7.96
N ARG A 168 3.23 5.09 7.62
CA ARG A 168 1.95 5.80 7.79
C ARG A 168 1.53 6.51 6.52
N GLY A 169 0.23 6.82 6.39
CA GLY A 169 -0.34 7.60 5.30
C GLY A 169 0.07 7.09 3.91
N VAL A 170 0.42 8.01 3.03
CA VAL A 170 0.82 7.72 1.63
C VAL A 170 1.93 6.68 1.54
N ARG A 171 2.90 6.66 2.45
CA ARG A 171 3.99 5.68 2.44
C ARG A 171 3.49 4.24 2.67
N LYS A 172 2.48 4.05 3.55
CA LYS A 172 1.85 2.73 3.79
C LYS A 172 1.13 2.25 2.53
N LEU A 173 0.36 3.15 1.87
CA LEU A 173 -0.33 2.83 0.61
C LEU A 173 0.65 2.46 -0.51
N ILE A 174 1.73 3.22 -0.68
CA ILE A 174 2.77 2.91 -1.66
C ILE A 174 3.38 1.54 -1.38
N ALA A 175 3.70 1.22 -0.12
CA ALA A 175 4.29 -0.08 0.24
C ALA A 175 3.36 -1.24 -0.10
N ALA A 176 2.08 -1.15 0.24
CA ALA A 176 1.07 -2.17 -0.09
C ALA A 176 0.89 -2.31 -1.61
N HIS A 177 0.77 -1.18 -2.34
CA HIS A 177 0.61 -1.18 -3.80
C HIS A 177 1.82 -1.80 -4.51
N MET A 178 3.04 -1.44 -4.12
CA MET A 178 4.27 -1.98 -4.73
C MET A 178 4.47 -3.47 -4.40
N ALA A 179 4.14 -3.91 -3.18
CA ALA A 179 4.17 -5.33 -2.83
C ALA A 179 3.18 -6.13 -3.68
N ARG A 180 1.95 -5.63 -3.85
CA ARG A 180 0.95 -6.23 -4.73
C ARG A 180 1.41 -6.27 -6.18
N ALA A 181 1.88 -5.15 -6.74
CA ALA A 181 2.37 -5.07 -8.10
C ALA A 181 3.47 -6.11 -8.38
N HIS A 182 4.41 -6.27 -7.46
CA HIS A 182 5.52 -7.23 -7.60
C HIS A 182 5.04 -8.69 -7.48
N ALA A 183 4.03 -8.97 -6.67
CA ALA A 183 3.46 -10.32 -6.51
C ALA A 183 2.58 -10.74 -7.71
N GLU A 184 1.80 -9.78 -8.26
CA GLU A 184 0.82 -10.04 -9.32
C GLU A 184 1.45 -10.07 -10.73
N VAL A 185 2.49 -9.27 -10.97
CA VAL A 185 3.09 -9.09 -12.30
C VAL A 185 4.44 -9.81 -12.36
N PRO A 186 4.62 -10.86 -13.19
CA PRO A 186 5.94 -11.40 -13.54
C PRO A 186 6.64 -10.46 -14.55
N PRO A 187 7.55 -9.56 -14.10
CA PRO A 187 8.06 -8.51 -14.94
C PRO A 187 9.26 -8.99 -15.78
N VAL A 188 9.30 -8.56 -17.03
CA VAL A 188 10.49 -8.59 -17.89
C VAL A 188 10.81 -7.18 -18.35
N THR A 189 12.09 -6.86 -18.47
CA THR A 189 12.53 -5.53 -18.92
C THR A 189 13.35 -5.67 -20.20
N TRP A 190 12.89 -5.00 -21.25
CA TRP A 190 13.65 -4.76 -22.48
C TRP A 190 14.35 -3.40 -22.38
N VAL A 191 15.60 -3.30 -22.84
CA VAL A 191 16.42 -2.07 -22.75
C VAL A 191 17.14 -1.82 -24.05
N GLU A 192 17.12 -0.56 -24.52
CA GLU A 192 17.86 -0.11 -25.71
C GLU A 192 18.39 1.33 -25.52
N GLU A 193 19.43 1.69 -26.25
CA GLU A 193 19.94 3.07 -26.29
C GLU A 193 19.10 3.96 -27.20
N CYS A 194 18.95 5.23 -26.82
CA CYS A 194 18.29 6.27 -27.61
C CYS A 194 19.19 7.50 -27.69
N ASP A 195 19.31 8.06 -28.89
CA ASP A 195 20.04 9.30 -29.17
C ASP A 195 19.08 10.50 -29.05
N PHE A 196 19.26 11.32 -28.05
CA PHE A 196 18.46 12.52 -27.79
C PHE A 196 19.00 13.79 -28.46
N GLY A 197 19.89 13.67 -29.43
CA GLY A 197 20.53 14.82 -30.08
C GLY A 197 19.59 15.71 -30.91
N ALA A 198 18.43 15.20 -31.31
CA ALA A 198 17.38 15.97 -31.99
C ALA A 198 16.30 16.49 -31.00
N VAL A 199 16.31 16.04 -29.74
CA VAL A 199 15.24 16.31 -28.77
C VAL A 199 15.53 17.59 -27.97
N ASP A 200 14.55 18.48 -27.83
CA ASP A 200 14.60 19.51 -26.82
C ASP A 200 14.43 18.88 -25.42
N LEU A 201 15.55 18.74 -24.71
CA LEU A 201 15.59 18.09 -23.39
C LEU A 201 14.74 18.79 -22.33
N LYS A 202 14.33 20.05 -22.52
CA LYS A 202 13.38 20.74 -21.64
C LYS A 202 11.97 20.19 -21.80
N ARG A 203 11.69 19.61 -22.94
CA ARG A 203 10.40 19.04 -23.34
C ARG A 203 10.39 17.52 -23.39
N ILE A 204 11.42 16.86 -22.84
CA ILE A 204 11.60 15.41 -22.94
C ILE A 204 10.36 14.62 -22.47
N VAL A 205 9.73 15.03 -21.35
CA VAL A 205 8.57 14.33 -20.80
C VAL A 205 7.36 14.43 -21.75
N PRO A 206 6.87 15.62 -22.15
CA PRO A 206 5.74 15.71 -23.08
C PRO A 206 6.01 15.06 -24.44
N LEU A 207 7.22 15.15 -24.98
CA LEU A 207 7.63 14.46 -26.21
C LEU A 207 7.55 12.94 -26.04
N THR A 208 8.05 12.43 -24.90
CA THR A 208 7.96 11.00 -24.60
C THR A 208 6.51 10.54 -24.44
N LEU A 209 5.66 11.31 -23.77
CA LEU A 209 4.23 10.98 -23.62
C LEU A 209 3.57 10.87 -25.00
N LYS A 210 3.84 11.81 -25.90
CA LYS A 210 3.32 11.76 -27.28
C LYS A 210 3.81 10.53 -28.04
N ALA A 211 5.11 10.28 -28.00
CA ALA A 211 5.73 9.13 -28.65
C ALA A 211 5.19 7.79 -28.11
N VAL A 212 5.02 7.69 -26.79
CA VAL A 212 4.44 6.51 -26.14
C VAL A 212 2.98 6.32 -26.54
N ALA A 213 2.14 7.36 -26.48
CA ALA A 213 0.72 7.26 -26.84
C ALA A 213 0.54 6.77 -28.28
N GLU A 214 1.34 7.27 -29.22
CA GLU A 214 1.34 6.81 -30.62
C GLU A 214 1.87 5.39 -30.78
N ALA A 215 2.92 5.00 -30.06
CA ALA A 215 3.46 3.64 -30.11
C ALA A 215 2.50 2.61 -29.50
N LEU A 216 1.72 2.97 -28.47
CA LEU A 216 0.67 2.13 -27.87
C LEU A 216 -0.46 1.82 -28.89
N GLN A 217 -0.69 2.69 -29.88
CA GLN A 217 -1.65 2.39 -30.96
C GLN A 217 -1.13 1.31 -31.91
N GLU A 218 0.20 1.21 -32.06
CA GLU A 218 0.85 0.17 -32.89
C GLU A 218 0.97 -1.16 -32.14
N VAL A 219 1.12 -1.10 -30.81
CA VAL A 219 1.31 -2.25 -29.92
C VAL A 219 0.29 -2.21 -28.77
N PRO A 220 -0.99 -2.50 -29.08
CA PRO A 220 -2.09 -2.33 -28.13
C PRO A 220 -2.02 -3.26 -26.92
N GLU A 221 -1.23 -4.34 -26.96
CA GLU A 221 -1.04 -5.25 -25.85
C GLU A 221 -0.44 -4.55 -24.63
N LEU A 222 0.37 -3.50 -24.81
CA LEU A 222 0.93 -2.67 -23.74
C LEU A 222 -0.07 -1.63 -23.21
N ASN A 223 -1.18 -1.38 -23.93
CA ASN A 223 -2.29 -0.53 -23.49
C ASN A 223 -3.49 -1.38 -23.07
N ALA A 224 -3.26 -2.35 -22.20
CA ALA A 224 -4.24 -3.34 -21.79
C ALA A 224 -4.21 -3.57 -20.26
N ARG A 225 -5.10 -4.42 -19.79
CA ARG A 225 -5.13 -4.98 -18.43
C ARG A 225 -5.40 -6.46 -18.50
N LEU A 226 -4.86 -7.20 -17.53
CA LEU A 226 -5.22 -8.59 -17.32
C LEU A 226 -6.29 -8.65 -16.21
N GLU A 227 -7.49 -9.06 -16.56
CA GLU A 227 -8.63 -9.21 -15.64
C GLU A 227 -9.07 -10.68 -15.59
N GLY A 228 -8.66 -11.41 -14.55
CA GLY A 228 -8.81 -12.86 -14.51
C GLY A 228 -8.05 -13.53 -15.65
N ASP A 229 -8.77 -14.21 -16.54
CA ASP A 229 -8.24 -14.90 -17.72
C ASP A 229 -8.44 -14.11 -19.03
N GLU A 230 -8.82 -12.82 -18.94
CA GLU A 230 -9.09 -11.98 -20.10
C GLU A 230 -8.13 -10.81 -20.20
N ILE A 231 -7.65 -10.52 -21.43
CA ILE A 231 -6.90 -9.31 -21.75
C ILE A 231 -7.89 -8.25 -22.23
N VAL A 232 -7.99 -7.15 -21.47
CA VAL A 232 -8.86 -6.02 -21.78
C VAL A 232 -8.05 -4.91 -22.42
N TYR A 233 -8.19 -4.73 -23.74
CA TYR A 233 -7.55 -3.65 -24.48
C TYR A 233 -8.27 -2.32 -24.23
N LEU A 234 -7.50 -1.28 -23.91
CA LEU A 234 -8.05 0.04 -23.56
C LEU A 234 -8.07 0.97 -24.78
N ASN A 235 -9.22 1.63 -25.02
CA ASN A 235 -9.40 2.58 -26.14
C ASN A 235 -9.14 4.03 -25.73
N ARG A 236 -8.28 4.25 -24.75
CA ARG A 236 -7.86 5.56 -24.24
C ARG A 236 -6.37 5.51 -23.90
N TYR A 237 -5.71 6.64 -23.99
CA TYR A 237 -4.26 6.76 -23.81
C TYR A 237 -3.98 7.79 -22.69
N ASP A 238 -4.33 7.38 -21.46
CA ASP A 238 -4.16 8.17 -20.25
C ASP A 238 -2.86 7.74 -19.58
N LEU A 239 -1.82 8.56 -19.65
CA LEU A 239 -0.49 8.15 -19.23
C LEU A 239 -0.14 8.68 -17.84
N GLY A 240 0.28 7.77 -16.97
CA GLY A 240 0.85 8.10 -15.68
C GLY A 240 2.25 8.71 -15.83
N VAL A 241 2.54 9.77 -15.08
CA VAL A 241 3.87 10.39 -15.02
C VAL A 241 4.39 10.36 -13.61
N ALA A 242 5.52 9.67 -13.38
CA ALA A 242 6.11 9.58 -12.05
C ALA A 242 6.68 10.94 -11.59
N VAL A 243 6.21 11.44 -10.44
CA VAL A 243 6.65 12.71 -9.83
C VAL A 243 7.15 12.45 -8.42
N GLN A 244 8.40 12.86 -8.14
CA GLN A 244 8.97 12.81 -6.80
C GLN A 244 8.43 13.97 -5.97
N THR A 245 7.95 13.65 -4.75
CA THR A 245 7.52 14.60 -3.72
C THR A 245 8.22 14.33 -2.40
N ASP A 246 8.05 15.22 -1.42
CA ASP A 246 8.60 15.03 -0.07
C ASP A 246 7.96 13.84 0.67
N GLN A 247 6.71 13.49 0.32
CA GLN A 247 5.98 12.36 0.91
C GLN A 247 6.27 11.02 0.21
N GLY A 248 6.90 11.04 -0.96
CA GLY A 248 7.21 9.86 -1.77
C GLY A 248 6.95 10.08 -3.25
N LEU A 249 7.00 9.00 -4.03
CA LEU A 249 6.71 9.01 -5.46
C LEU A 249 5.21 8.89 -5.67
N VAL A 250 4.63 9.81 -6.44
CA VAL A 250 3.24 9.75 -6.90
C VAL A 250 3.17 9.72 -8.42
N VAL A 251 2.08 9.20 -8.97
CA VAL A 251 1.92 9.03 -10.41
C VAL A 251 0.62 9.70 -10.87
N PRO A 252 0.61 11.04 -11.03
CA PRO A 252 -0.53 11.73 -11.65
C PRO A 252 -0.71 11.31 -13.11
N VAL A 253 -1.94 11.43 -13.61
CA VAL A 253 -2.36 10.93 -14.91
C VAL A 253 -2.64 12.09 -15.87
N VAL A 254 -1.91 12.09 -16.97
CA VAL A 254 -2.16 12.98 -18.12
C VAL A 254 -3.16 12.30 -19.04
N ARG A 255 -4.31 12.93 -19.25
CA ARG A 255 -5.41 12.37 -20.04
C ARG A 255 -5.25 12.66 -21.52
N ASP A 256 -5.79 11.74 -22.35
CA ASP A 256 -5.93 11.90 -23.79
C ASP A 256 -4.61 12.26 -24.51
N CYS A 257 -3.51 11.58 -24.15
CA CYS A 257 -2.16 11.89 -24.68
C CYS A 257 -2.05 11.70 -26.19
N ASP A 258 -2.87 10.86 -26.78
CA ASP A 258 -2.93 10.61 -28.22
C ASP A 258 -3.48 11.82 -29.01
N SER A 259 -4.47 12.50 -28.48
CA SER A 259 -5.18 13.60 -29.14
C SER A 259 -4.56 14.98 -28.89
N ARG A 260 -3.86 15.17 -27.78
CA ARG A 260 -3.24 16.45 -27.41
C ARG A 260 -1.95 16.74 -28.17
N SER A 261 -1.69 18.02 -28.39
CA SER A 261 -0.40 18.54 -28.87
C SER A 261 0.68 18.43 -27.79
N VAL A 262 1.94 18.46 -28.21
CA VAL A 262 3.08 18.44 -27.27
C VAL A 262 3.07 19.67 -26.34
N ASP A 263 2.55 20.83 -26.80
CA ASP A 263 2.44 22.03 -25.97
C ASP A 263 1.39 21.85 -24.87
N GLU A 264 0.21 21.34 -25.20
CA GLU A 264 -0.84 21.03 -24.22
C GLU A 264 -0.40 19.95 -23.23
N LEU A 265 0.37 18.96 -23.68
CA LEU A 265 0.97 17.96 -22.79
C LEU A 265 2.00 18.60 -21.85
N ALA A 266 2.80 19.56 -22.33
CA ALA A 266 3.80 20.26 -21.51
C ALA A 266 3.14 21.08 -20.40
N ASP A 267 2.09 21.83 -20.73
CA ASP A 267 1.33 22.63 -19.77
C ASP A 267 0.68 21.74 -18.68
N GLU A 268 0.09 20.61 -19.10
CA GLU A 268 -0.56 19.68 -18.16
C GLU A 268 0.45 18.96 -17.27
N VAL A 269 1.59 18.51 -17.81
CA VAL A 269 2.68 17.92 -17.03
C VAL A 269 3.23 18.93 -16.00
N ALA A 270 3.38 20.20 -16.38
CA ALA A 270 3.83 21.24 -15.46
C ALA A 270 2.80 21.45 -14.32
N ARG A 271 1.52 21.58 -14.66
CA ARG A 271 0.41 21.75 -13.71
C ARG A 271 0.34 20.59 -12.71
N LEU A 272 0.33 19.35 -13.22
CA LEU A 272 0.25 18.15 -12.38
C LEU A 272 1.50 18.02 -11.49
N GLY A 273 2.68 18.33 -12.02
CA GLY A 273 3.92 18.31 -11.27
C GLY A 273 3.98 19.32 -10.13
N GLU A 274 3.43 20.53 -10.33
CA GLU A 274 3.29 21.53 -9.27
C GLU A 274 2.26 21.12 -8.23
N ALA A 275 1.09 20.64 -8.66
CA ALA A 275 0.05 20.14 -7.77
C ALA A 275 0.54 18.95 -6.91
N ALA A 276 1.32 18.04 -7.50
CA ALA A 276 1.92 16.91 -6.79
C ALA A 276 2.86 17.37 -5.66
N ARG A 277 3.80 18.27 -5.97
CA ARG A 277 4.74 18.81 -4.97
C ARG A 277 4.05 19.64 -3.90
N ALA A 278 2.95 20.31 -4.24
CA ALA A 278 2.14 21.06 -3.30
C ALA A 278 1.15 20.21 -2.50
N ASN A 279 1.09 18.89 -2.74
CA ASN A 279 0.11 17.96 -2.16
C ASN A 279 -1.34 18.39 -2.42
N LYS A 280 -1.64 18.82 -3.66
CA LYS A 280 -2.94 19.36 -4.09
C LYS A 280 -3.55 18.57 -5.25
N LEU A 281 -3.02 17.39 -5.55
CA LEU A 281 -3.63 16.51 -6.54
C LEU A 281 -4.99 16.04 -6.07
N LYS A 282 -5.95 15.98 -6.98
CA LYS A 282 -7.24 15.39 -6.72
C LYS A 282 -7.17 13.86 -6.85
N PRO A 283 -8.02 13.11 -6.13
CA PRO A 283 -8.02 11.64 -6.23
C PRO A 283 -8.19 11.09 -7.64
N GLU A 284 -9.00 11.75 -8.48
CA GLU A 284 -9.21 11.37 -9.89
C GLU A 284 -7.97 11.61 -10.77
N GLU A 285 -7.05 12.49 -10.36
CA GLU A 285 -5.78 12.74 -11.06
C GLU A 285 -4.71 11.67 -10.77
N LEU A 286 -4.93 10.84 -9.74
CA LEU A 286 -4.04 9.75 -9.33
C LEU A 286 -4.49 8.36 -9.78
N ARG A 287 -5.57 8.26 -10.56
CA ARG A 287 -6.18 6.98 -10.92
C ARG A 287 -6.47 6.88 -12.41
N GLY A 288 -6.47 5.64 -12.87
CA GLY A 288 -6.97 5.31 -14.20
C GLY A 288 -5.98 5.52 -15.33
N SER A 289 -4.68 5.59 -15.07
CA SER A 289 -3.66 5.48 -16.11
C SER A 289 -3.74 4.15 -16.84
N THR A 290 -3.33 4.17 -18.11
CA THR A 290 -3.32 2.98 -18.97
C THR A 290 -1.90 2.44 -19.18
N PHE A 291 -0.91 3.30 -19.01
CA PHE A 291 0.52 3.02 -19.06
C PHE A 291 1.27 4.11 -18.30
N THR A 292 2.45 3.82 -17.76
CA THR A 292 3.21 4.79 -16.96
C THR A 292 4.54 5.15 -17.63
N VAL A 293 4.93 6.42 -17.56
CA VAL A 293 6.25 6.93 -17.95
C VAL A 293 6.99 7.46 -16.72
N THR A 294 8.24 7.06 -16.56
CA THR A 294 9.08 7.52 -15.45
C THR A 294 10.44 8.03 -15.94
N SER A 295 10.92 9.10 -15.33
CA SER A 295 12.27 9.62 -15.54
C SER A 295 12.79 10.25 -14.27
N ALA A 296 13.93 9.77 -13.78
CA ALA A 296 14.61 10.38 -12.64
C ALA A 296 15.51 11.56 -13.04
N GLY A 297 15.46 11.99 -14.30
CA GLY A 297 16.23 13.09 -14.84
C GLY A 297 17.73 12.94 -14.56
N LYS A 298 18.35 14.00 -14.03
CA LYS A 298 19.80 14.00 -13.71
C LYS A 298 20.20 13.02 -12.60
N LEU A 299 19.28 12.59 -11.76
CA LEU A 299 19.49 11.60 -10.69
C LEU A 299 19.32 10.16 -11.19
N GLY A 300 18.83 9.96 -12.40
CA GLY A 300 18.68 8.64 -13.01
C GLY A 300 20.03 7.91 -13.14
N GLY A 301 19.97 6.58 -13.03
CA GLY A 301 21.11 5.72 -13.32
C GLY A 301 21.36 5.57 -14.82
N LEU A 302 22.28 4.69 -15.18
CA LEU A 302 22.50 4.29 -16.57
C LEU A 302 21.23 3.67 -17.16
N LEU A 303 20.61 2.79 -16.39
CA LEU A 303 19.31 2.20 -16.67
C LEU A 303 18.53 2.01 -15.36
N THR A 304 17.23 1.82 -15.47
CA THR A 304 16.35 1.45 -14.37
C THR A 304 15.43 0.30 -14.81
N THR A 305 15.03 -0.54 -13.87
CA THR A 305 14.04 -1.60 -14.05
C THR A 305 12.83 -1.29 -13.18
N PRO A 306 11.92 -0.42 -13.62
CA PRO A 306 10.79 0.02 -12.79
C PRO A 306 9.81 -1.13 -12.54
N ILE A 307 9.14 -1.11 -11.40
CA ILE A 307 8.00 -1.97 -11.12
C ILE A 307 6.79 -1.45 -11.90
N VAL A 308 6.07 -2.33 -12.59
CA VAL A 308 4.85 -1.97 -13.32
C VAL A 308 3.80 -1.43 -12.34
N ASN A 309 3.14 -0.34 -12.69
CA ASN A 309 2.11 0.29 -11.88
C ASN A 309 0.79 -0.48 -12.03
N TYR A 310 0.60 -1.54 -11.23
CA TYR A 310 -0.58 -2.40 -11.29
C TYR A 310 -1.89 -1.58 -11.22
N PRO A 311 -2.92 -1.84 -12.05
CA PRO A 311 -3.12 -2.98 -12.95
C PRO A 311 -2.67 -2.74 -14.41
N GLU A 312 -1.77 -1.79 -14.67
CA GLU A 312 -1.20 -1.59 -15.99
C GLU A 312 -0.37 -2.81 -16.42
N VAL A 313 -0.17 -2.96 -17.74
CA VAL A 313 0.66 -4.02 -18.31
C VAL A 313 2.10 -3.60 -18.51
N GLY A 314 2.37 -2.28 -18.57
CA GLY A 314 3.72 -1.81 -18.86
C GLY A 314 4.07 -0.43 -18.30
N ILE A 315 5.38 -0.19 -18.19
CA ILE A 315 5.97 1.07 -17.78
C ILE A 315 7.23 1.33 -18.57
N LEU A 316 7.42 2.58 -19.05
CA LEU A 316 8.63 3.02 -19.73
C LEU A 316 9.45 3.90 -18.79
N SER A 317 10.76 3.67 -18.74
CA SER A 317 11.69 4.54 -18.04
C SER A 317 12.77 5.09 -18.96
N ILE A 318 13.18 6.35 -18.69
CA ILE A 318 14.29 7.02 -19.33
C ILE A 318 15.43 7.11 -18.33
N GLY A 319 16.57 6.54 -18.69
CA GLY A 319 17.81 6.66 -17.94
C GLY A 319 18.37 8.10 -17.96
N ARG A 320 19.50 8.30 -17.29
CA ARG A 320 20.15 9.61 -17.28
C ARG A 320 20.71 9.95 -18.66
N ILE A 321 20.18 11.02 -19.27
CA ILE A 321 20.71 11.57 -20.51
C ILE A 321 22.06 12.23 -20.24
N ALA A 322 23.10 11.81 -20.95
CA ALA A 322 24.45 12.33 -20.82
C ALA A 322 25.18 12.23 -22.16
N GLU A 323 26.16 13.13 -22.39
CA GLU A 323 27.10 13.03 -23.52
C GLU A 323 27.85 11.69 -23.44
N ARG A 324 27.76 10.90 -24.52
CA ARG A 324 28.47 9.62 -24.67
C ARG A 324 29.08 9.50 -26.04
N PRO A 325 30.20 8.78 -26.18
CA PRO A 325 30.77 8.47 -27.48
C PRO A 325 29.88 7.44 -28.19
N VAL A 326 29.40 7.82 -29.36
CA VAL A 326 28.64 6.93 -30.26
C VAL A 326 29.28 6.91 -31.63
N VAL A 327 29.09 5.83 -32.37
CA VAL A 327 29.57 5.73 -33.76
C VAL A 327 28.46 6.21 -34.69
N ARG A 328 28.75 7.26 -35.50
CA ARG A 328 27.89 7.75 -36.57
C ARG A 328 28.73 7.88 -37.84
N ASP A 329 28.28 7.31 -38.93
CA ASP A 329 28.98 7.33 -40.23
C ASP A 329 30.46 6.90 -40.14
N GLY A 330 30.74 5.90 -39.29
CA GLY A 330 32.07 5.35 -39.05
C GLY A 330 32.98 6.24 -38.18
N GLN A 331 32.49 7.35 -37.63
CA GLN A 331 33.23 8.25 -36.75
C GLN A 331 32.68 8.18 -35.31
N ILE A 332 33.57 8.36 -34.33
CA ILE A 332 33.17 8.49 -32.91
C ILE A 332 32.81 9.97 -32.67
N VAL A 333 31.58 10.22 -32.29
CA VAL A 333 31.06 11.56 -31.99
C VAL A 333 30.44 11.56 -30.57
N ALA A 334 30.43 12.70 -29.90
CA ALA A 334 29.73 12.88 -28.64
C ALA A 334 28.26 13.19 -28.91
N ARG A 335 27.34 12.43 -28.31
CA ARG A 335 25.88 12.62 -28.43
C ARG A 335 25.21 12.50 -27.09
N PRO A 336 24.16 13.27 -26.80
CA PRO A 336 23.34 13.08 -25.61
C PRO A 336 22.53 11.79 -25.78
N THR A 337 22.92 10.73 -25.08
CA THR A 337 22.28 9.42 -25.12
C THR A 337 21.80 8.99 -23.76
N ALA A 338 20.76 8.18 -23.74
CA ALA A 338 20.30 7.47 -22.55
C ALA A 338 19.70 6.12 -22.96
N THR A 339 19.48 5.25 -21.97
CA THR A 339 18.71 4.04 -22.18
C THR A 339 17.22 4.34 -22.02
N ILE A 340 16.41 3.71 -22.87
CA ILE A 340 14.97 3.53 -22.68
C ILE A 340 14.78 2.08 -22.24
N ALA A 341 14.09 1.90 -21.10
CA ALA A 341 13.73 0.59 -20.61
C ALA A 341 12.20 0.46 -20.55
N VAL A 342 11.69 -0.65 -21.05
CA VAL A 342 10.26 -1.01 -21.01
C VAL A 342 10.13 -2.25 -20.15
N THR A 343 9.49 -2.11 -18.98
CA THR A 343 9.13 -3.24 -18.12
C THR A 343 7.67 -3.58 -18.35
N PHE A 344 7.36 -4.85 -18.51
CA PHE A 344 6.03 -5.31 -18.89
C PHE A 344 5.65 -6.64 -18.22
N ASP A 345 4.35 -6.90 -18.14
CA ASP A 345 3.78 -8.17 -17.67
C ASP A 345 3.94 -9.25 -18.74
N HIS A 346 4.82 -10.22 -18.50
CA HIS A 346 5.12 -11.28 -19.47
C HIS A 346 3.98 -12.31 -19.66
N ARG A 347 2.87 -12.18 -18.90
CA ARG A 347 1.64 -12.94 -19.14
C ARG A 347 0.85 -12.37 -20.33
N VAL A 348 1.04 -11.08 -20.63
CA VAL A 348 0.28 -10.33 -21.65
C VAL A 348 1.14 -9.97 -22.85
N VAL A 349 2.43 -9.65 -22.63
CA VAL A 349 3.33 -9.13 -23.67
C VAL A 349 4.58 -10.00 -23.77
N ASP A 350 4.91 -10.40 -25.00
CA ASP A 350 6.17 -11.08 -25.31
C ASP A 350 7.31 -10.10 -25.59
N GLY A 351 8.56 -10.57 -25.43
CA GLY A 351 9.74 -9.75 -25.61
C GLY A 351 9.84 -9.07 -26.98
N ALA A 352 9.41 -9.74 -28.06
CA ALA A 352 9.41 -9.17 -29.41
C ALA A 352 8.43 -7.98 -29.52
N ARG A 353 7.23 -8.09 -28.94
CA ARG A 353 6.23 -7.01 -28.93
C ARG A 353 6.70 -5.82 -28.09
N ALA A 354 7.34 -6.08 -26.96
CA ALA A 354 7.95 -5.03 -26.13
C ALA A 354 9.10 -4.33 -26.87
N ALA A 355 9.91 -5.07 -27.63
CA ALA A 355 10.98 -4.49 -28.47
C ALA A 355 10.39 -3.64 -29.62
N GLU A 356 9.34 -4.09 -30.30
CA GLU A 356 8.65 -3.32 -31.34
C GLU A 356 8.12 -1.99 -30.80
N PHE A 357 7.49 -2.00 -29.61
CA PHE A 357 7.03 -0.81 -28.93
C PHE A 357 8.20 0.13 -28.56
N GLY A 358 9.23 -0.37 -27.89
CA GLY A 358 10.38 0.41 -27.48
C GLY A 358 11.08 1.07 -28.67
N LEU A 359 11.30 0.32 -29.75
CA LEU A 359 11.87 0.84 -31.00
C LEU A 359 10.94 1.86 -31.69
N ALA A 360 9.60 1.69 -31.60
CA ALA A 360 8.66 2.67 -32.13
C ALA A 360 8.74 4.00 -31.36
N VAL A 361 8.91 3.97 -30.03
CA VAL A 361 9.13 5.17 -29.21
C VAL A 361 10.47 5.82 -29.56
N ILE A 362 11.55 5.05 -29.64
CA ILE A 362 12.89 5.54 -29.98
C ILE A 362 12.90 6.26 -31.32
N ARG A 363 12.35 5.62 -32.37
CA ARG A 363 12.27 6.26 -33.72
C ARG A 363 11.58 7.62 -33.68
N ARG A 364 10.55 7.82 -32.85
CA ARG A 364 9.83 9.09 -32.71
C ARG A 364 10.61 10.14 -31.92
N LEU A 365 11.44 9.71 -31.00
CA LEU A 365 12.30 10.61 -30.23
C LEU A 365 13.57 11.01 -31.01
N GLU A 366 14.05 10.16 -31.92
CA GLU A 366 15.23 10.42 -32.75
C GLU A 366 14.90 11.20 -34.06
N ALA A 367 13.62 11.32 -34.42
CA ALA A 367 13.16 12.04 -35.61
C ALA A 367 13.13 13.56 -35.38
#